data_4f5a9107f809fe3c17f14bebd9f641ab
#
_entry.id   4f5a9107f809fe3c17f14bebd9f641ab
#
_cell.length_a   1.000
_cell.length_b   1.000
_cell.length_c   1.000
_cell.angle_alpha   90.00
_cell.angle_beta   90.00
_cell.angle_gamma   90.00
#
_symmetry.space_group_name_H-M   'P 1'
#
loop_
_entity.id
_entity.type
_entity.pdbx_description
1 polymer ?
#
loop_
_entity_poly.entity_id
_entity_poly.type
_entity_poly.pdbx_seq_one_letter_code
_entity_poly.pdbx_strand_id
1 'polypeptide(L)'
;KMALKWYKMHPGAAFRKNLSENIHRSAPADNFIWPVALTEEKYGSFGYVMQLRPKGSVDMSEFILLHARFKDVHAQLNACLQICEAFQNLHLVGLSYQDMNDGNFFINPDTGDVLICDNDNVAPDKTSMGVLGKAGYMAPEIIEGVSMPNRYTDYYSLAVCLFILIYMNRPFEGAWYASCPCDNTAEMAKKLFGFDSVFIMDPSNAKNRPVPGAHNNVIRRWGVYPNLLARAFCKTFSSQAIKDPTQRLMDKQWYNILLQIRINQADILTRCLL
;
A
#
# COMPACT_ATOMS: atom_id res chain seq x y z
N LYS A 1 24.41 10.53 2.25
CA LYS A 1 24.93 9.21 1.84
C LYS A 1 24.03 8.64 0.77
N MET A 2 24.64 7.83 -0.14
CA MET A 2 23.93 7.24 -1.28
C MET A 2 23.94 5.72 -1.15
N ALA A 3 22.93 5.10 -1.75
CA ALA A 3 22.80 3.66 -1.93
C ALA A 3 22.80 3.34 -3.43
N LEU A 4 23.29 2.17 -3.79
CA LEU A 4 23.27 1.63 -5.14
C LEU A 4 22.37 0.38 -5.15
N LYS A 5 21.34 0.37 -6.02
CA LYS A 5 20.59 -0.82 -6.37
C LYS A 5 21.10 -1.33 -7.71
N TRP A 6 21.59 -2.56 -7.74
CA TRP A 6 22.10 -3.22 -8.95
C TRP A 6 21.18 -4.36 -9.36
N TYR A 7 20.75 -4.40 -10.61
CA TYR A 7 19.92 -5.48 -11.11
C TYR A 7 20.76 -6.74 -11.39
N LYS A 8 20.35 -7.87 -10.83
CA LYS A 8 21.02 -9.16 -11.07
C LYS A 8 20.90 -9.62 -12.53
N MET A 9 19.77 -9.31 -13.16
CA MET A 9 19.49 -9.52 -14.58
C MET A 9 19.08 -8.21 -15.20
N HIS A 10 19.39 -7.99 -16.47
CA HIS A 10 19.01 -6.77 -17.18
C HIS A 10 17.47 -6.68 -17.31
N PRO A 11 16.83 -5.68 -16.74
CA PRO A 11 15.36 -5.57 -16.71
C PRO A 11 14.76 -5.16 -18.08
N GLY A 12 15.60 -4.91 -19.08
CA GLY A 12 15.21 -4.52 -20.43
C GLY A 12 15.39 -3.03 -20.74
N ALA A 13 15.50 -2.72 -22.04
CA ALA A 13 15.74 -1.36 -22.52
C ALA A 13 14.57 -0.40 -22.20
N ALA A 14 13.32 -0.90 -22.28
CA ALA A 14 12.14 -0.09 -21.95
C ALA A 14 12.12 0.33 -20.47
N PHE A 15 12.48 -0.59 -19.58
CA PHE A 15 12.61 -0.31 -18.14
C PHE A 15 13.71 0.74 -17.88
N ARG A 16 14.88 0.57 -18.50
CA ARG A 16 16.00 1.52 -18.37
C ARG A 16 15.62 2.92 -18.87
N LYS A 17 14.89 2.99 -19.97
CA LYS A 17 14.38 4.25 -20.53
C LYS A 17 13.41 4.94 -19.55
N ASN A 18 12.40 4.20 -19.04
CA ASN A 18 11.45 4.72 -18.07
C ASN A 18 12.14 5.24 -16.80
N LEU A 19 13.12 4.49 -16.28
CA LEU A 19 13.88 4.88 -15.10
C LEU A 19 14.71 6.17 -15.38
N SER A 20 15.30 6.30 -16.57
CA SER A 20 15.97 7.53 -16.99
C SER A 20 15.02 8.73 -17.06
N GLU A 21 13.82 8.53 -17.60
CA GLU A 21 12.78 9.57 -17.66
C GLU A 21 12.33 10.00 -16.26
N ASN A 22 12.17 9.05 -15.33
CA ASN A 22 11.84 9.34 -13.95
C ASN A 22 12.94 10.15 -13.25
N ILE A 23 14.22 9.83 -13.46
CA ILE A 23 15.35 10.62 -12.93
C ILE A 23 15.27 12.07 -13.42
N HIS A 24 14.99 12.29 -14.70
CA HIS A 24 14.87 13.65 -15.25
C HIS A 24 13.63 14.40 -14.73
N ARG A 25 12.56 13.68 -14.43
CA ARG A 25 11.30 14.27 -13.95
C ARG A 25 11.35 14.70 -12.49
N SER A 26 12.29 14.18 -11.71
CA SER A 26 12.41 14.35 -10.26
C SER A 26 11.28 13.66 -9.46
N ALA A 27 11.47 13.60 -8.13
CA ALA A 27 10.50 12.99 -7.23
C ALA A 27 9.18 13.79 -7.19
N PRO A 28 8.01 13.12 -7.19
CA PRO A 28 6.72 13.80 -7.08
C PRO A 28 6.44 14.37 -5.68
N ALA A 29 7.13 13.85 -4.65
CA ALA A 29 7.10 14.35 -3.27
C ALA A 29 8.40 13.97 -2.55
N ASP A 30 8.74 14.73 -1.49
CA ASP A 30 10.02 14.62 -0.77
C ASP A 30 10.20 13.28 -0.03
N ASN A 31 9.11 12.59 0.26
CA ASN A 31 9.14 11.30 0.94
C ASN A 31 9.41 10.10 0.01
N PHE A 32 9.50 10.29 -1.31
CA PHE A 32 10.01 9.25 -2.20
C PHE A 32 11.54 9.20 -2.19
N ILE A 33 12.13 8.06 -1.85
CA ILE A 33 13.55 7.79 -2.06
C ILE A 33 13.78 7.55 -3.56
N TRP A 34 13.84 8.65 -4.31
CA TRP A 34 13.81 8.63 -5.76
C TRP A 34 15.17 8.27 -6.37
N PRO A 35 15.20 7.58 -7.54
CA PRO A 35 16.42 7.38 -8.29
C PRO A 35 17.00 8.71 -8.77
N VAL A 36 18.32 8.91 -8.60
CA VAL A 36 18.99 10.18 -8.94
C VAL A 36 19.98 10.07 -10.10
N ALA A 37 20.51 8.85 -10.36
CA ALA A 37 21.42 8.59 -11.47
C ALA A 37 21.41 7.12 -11.86
N LEU A 38 21.54 6.84 -13.17
CA LEU A 38 21.83 5.51 -13.69
C LEU A 38 23.32 5.24 -13.65
N THR A 39 23.69 3.97 -13.48
CA THR A 39 25.06 3.54 -13.72
C THR A 39 25.30 3.28 -15.21
N GLU A 40 26.57 3.20 -15.58
CA GLU A 40 26.94 2.53 -16.82
C GLU A 40 26.53 1.05 -16.80
N GLU A 41 26.31 0.49 -17.99
CA GLU A 41 26.10 -0.96 -18.13
C GLU A 41 27.43 -1.71 -17.96
N LYS A 42 27.42 -2.69 -17.05
CA LYS A 42 28.53 -3.61 -16.83
C LYS A 42 27.99 -5.01 -16.58
N TYR A 43 28.72 -6.01 -17.02
CA TYR A 43 28.36 -7.43 -16.85
C TYR A 43 26.96 -7.78 -17.38
N GLY A 44 26.53 -7.11 -18.44
CA GLY A 44 25.21 -7.34 -19.05
C GLY A 44 24.04 -6.81 -18.22
N SER A 45 24.28 -5.90 -17.28
CA SER A 45 23.24 -5.25 -16.47
C SER A 45 23.66 -3.82 -16.04
N PHE A 46 22.79 -3.14 -15.31
CA PHE A 46 23.01 -1.80 -14.77
C PHE A 46 22.36 -1.67 -13.39
N GLY A 47 22.49 -0.51 -12.78
CA GLY A 47 21.85 -0.14 -11.55
C GLY A 47 21.52 1.33 -11.52
N TYR A 48 21.02 1.79 -10.39
CA TYR A 48 20.78 3.21 -10.12
C TYR A 48 21.18 3.60 -8.71
N VAL A 49 21.45 4.88 -8.55
CA VAL A 49 21.84 5.49 -7.27
C VAL A 49 20.64 6.25 -6.71
N MET A 50 20.43 6.14 -5.41
CA MET A 50 19.38 6.82 -4.66
C MET A 50 19.91 7.29 -3.31
N GLN A 51 19.14 8.11 -2.59
CA GLN A 51 19.49 8.46 -1.22
C GLN A 51 19.46 7.23 -0.31
N LEU A 52 20.45 7.13 0.59
CA LEU A 52 20.42 6.11 1.62
C LEU A 52 19.37 6.46 2.66
N ARG A 53 18.50 5.50 2.98
CA ARG A 53 17.50 5.62 4.03
C ARG A 53 18.14 6.09 5.35
N PRO A 54 17.59 7.09 6.03
CA PRO A 54 18.04 7.50 7.36
C PRO A 54 17.75 6.39 8.39
N LYS A 55 18.49 6.42 9.50
CA LYS A 55 18.24 5.54 10.63
C LYS A 55 16.94 5.95 11.37
N GLY A 56 16.30 5.00 12.04
CA GLY A 56 15.12 5.25 12.88
C GLY A 56 13.79 4.94 12.24
N SER A 57 13.74 4.70 10.91
CA SER A 57 12.53 4.20 10.24
C SER A 57 12.58 2.67 10.16
N VAL A 58 11.45 2.03 10.41
CA VAL A 58 11.25 0.59 10.30
C VAL A 58 10.38 0.25 9.10
N ASP A 59 10.50 -0.95 8.59
CA ASP A 59 9.66 -1.51 7.54
C ASP A 59 8.20 -1.57 8.01
N MET A 60 7.24 -1.28 7.12
CA MET A 60 5.82 -1.32 7.46
C MET A 60 5.38 -2.72 7.92
N SER A 61 6.02 -3.79 7.47
CA SER A 61 5.74 -5.16 7.90
C SER A 61 5.96 -5.37 9.40
N GLU A 62 6.88 -4.61 10.03
CA GLU A 62 7.18 -4.71 11.46
C GLU A 62 5.97 -4.33 12.34
N PHE A 63 5.06 -3.48 11.84
CA PHE A 63 3.83 -3.15 12.54
C PHE A 63 2.81 -4.30 12.52
N ILE A 64 2.73 -5.07 11.42
CA ILE A 64 1.87 -6.25 11.33
C ILE A 64 2.40 -7.36 12.25
N LEU A 65 3.72 -7.53 12.28
CA LEU A 65 4.42 -8.50 13.13
C LEU A 65 4.42 -8.08 14.61
N LEU A 66 3.93 -6.88 14.93
CA LEU A 66 3.94 -6.29 16.27
C LEU A 66 5.35 -6.09 16.88
N HIS A 67 6.39 -6.07 16.03
CA HIS A 67 7.76 -5.73 16.43
C HIS A 67 7.94 -4.22 16.55
N ALA A 68 7.14 -3.42 15.83
CA ALA A 68 7.05 -1.98 15.96
C ALA A 68 5.64 -1.55 16.38
N ARG A 69 5.55 -0.42 17.08
CA ARG A 69 4.27 0.20 17.45
C ARG A 69 4.40 1.71 17.31
N PHE A 70 3.36 2.35 16.80
CA PHE A 70 3.30 3.80 16.82
C PHE A 70 3.30 4.30 18.27
N LYS A 71 4.02 5.38 18.52
CA LYS A 71 4.05 6.06 19.80
C LYS A 71 2.64 6.43 20.27
N ASP A 72 1.82 6.91 19.35
CA ASP A 72 0.44 7.31 19.60
C ASP A 72 -0.39 7.33 18.29
N VAL A 73 -1.68 7.64 18.43
CA VAL A 73 -2.61 7.78 17.30
C VAL A 73 -2.19 8.90 16.35
N HIS A 74 -1.55 9.96 16.87
CA HIS A 74 -1.09 11.08 16.04
C HIS A 74 -0.02 10.63 15.06
N ALA A 75 1.00 9.91 15.53
CA ALA A 75 2.04 9.34 14.66
C ALA A 75 1.45 8.38 13.63
N GLN A 76 0.50 7.53 14.03
CA GLN A 76 -0.18 6.61 13.12
C GLN A 76 -0.96 7.35 12.01
N LEU A 77 -1.76 8.35 12.37
CA LEU A 77 -2.53 9.15 11.40
C LEU A 77 -1.61 10.00 10.53
N ASN A 78 -0.47 10.49 11.08
CA ASN A 78 0.52 11.22 10.30
C ASN A 78 1.11 10.34 9.19
N ALA A 79 1.47 9.10 9.48
CA ALA A 79 1.95 8.16 8.48
C ALA A 79 0.91 7.93 7.36
N CYS A 80 -0.34 7.69 7.73
CA CYS A 80 -1.41 7.49 6.76
C CYS A 80 -1.64 8.73 5.87
N LEU A 81 -1.59 9.93 6.45
CA LEU A 81 -1.75 11.19 5.71
C LEU A 81 -0.61 11.45 4.74
N GLN A 82 0.64 11.23 5.17
CA GLN A 82 1.82 11.40 4.30
C GLN A 82 1.78 10.42 3.12
N ILE A 83 1.34 9.17 3.32
CA ILE A 83 1.17 8.21 2.22
C ILE A 83 0.11 8.72 1.24
N CYS A 84 -1.07 9.14 1.72
CA CYS A 84 -2.12 9.67 0.84
C CYS A 84 -1.64 10.89 0.03
N GLU A 85 -0.94 11.83 0.66
CA GLU A 85 -0.41 13.03 0.00
C GLU A 85 0.64 12.70 -1.05
N ALA A 86 1.56 11.78 -0.73
CA ALA A 86 2.58 11.32 -1.67
C ALA A 86 1.96 10.70 -2.92
N PHE A 87 0.97 9.81 -2.76
CA PHE A 87 0.30 9.18 -3.89
C PHE A 87 -0.58 10.15 -4.66
N GLN A 88 -1.21 11.11 -3.99
CA GLN A 88 -1.91 12.19 -4.69
C GLN A 88 -0.98 12.97 -5.61
N ASN A 89 0.21 13.33 -5.14
CA ASN A 89 1.20 14.04 -5.95
C ASN A 89 1.71 13.17 -7.12
N LEU A 90 1.95 11.88 -6.89
CA LEU A 90 2.33 10.93 -7.93
C LEU A 90 1.27 10.84 -9.05
N HIS A 91 0.00 10.69 -8.67
CA HIS A 91 -1.10 10.57 -9.62
C HIS A 91 -1.40 11.88 -10.36
N LEU A 92 -1.17 13.03 -9.73
CA LEU A 92 -1.31 14.35 -10.36
C LEU A 92 -0.34 14.56 -11.52
N VAL A 93 0.84 13.93 -11.49
CA VAL A 93 1.81 13.99 -12.59
C VAL A 93 1.65 12.85 -13.61
N GLY A 94 0.54 12.08 -13.52
CA GLY A 94 0.18 11.04 -14.48
C GLY A 94 0.97 9.74 -14.35
N LEU A 95 1.53 9.48 -13.17
CA LEU A 95 2.28 8.26 -12.86
C LEU A 95 1.47 7.32 -11.98
N SER A 96 1.78 6.02 -12.03
CA SER A 96 1.33 4.98 -11.10
C SER A 96 2.52 4.25 -10.50
N TYR A 97 2.36 3.77 -9.25
CA TYR A 97 3.46 3.17 -8.49
C TYR A 97 3.67 1.69 -8.82
N GLN A 98 2.61 0.95 -9.03
CA GLN A 98 2.54 -0.43 -9.53
C GLN A 98 2.97 -1.55 -8.55
N ASP A 99 3.86 -1.29 -7.60
CA ASP A 99 4.38 -2.31 -6.65
C ASP A 99 4.21 -1.86 -5.20
N MET A 100 3.01 -1.45 -4.84
CA MET A 100 2.72 -1.05 -3.47
C MET A 100 2.63 -2.27 -2.55
N ASN A 101 3.51 -2.36 -1.55
CA ASN A 101 3.53 -3.44 -0.57
C ASN A 101 4.22 -3.00 0.72
N ASP A 102 4.12 -3.83 1.77
CA ASP A 102 4.66 -3.56 3.11
C ASP A 102 6.18 -3.38 3.18
N GLY A 103 6.95 -3.91 2.23
CA GLY A 103 8.40 -3.77 2.14
C GLY A 103 8.89 -2.44 1.55
N ASN A 104 8.00 -1.67 0.94
CA ASN A 104 8.36 -0.44 0.23
C ASN A 104 8.09 0.84 1.03
N PHE A 105 7.50 0.72 2.22
CA PHE A 105 7.26 1.83 3.14
C PHE A 105 8.11 1.70 4.39
N PHE A 106 8.89 2.72 4.69
CA PHE A 106 9.67 2.84 5.91
C PHE A 106 9.11 3.96 6.77
N ILE A 107 8.73 3.66 7.98
CA ILE A 107 7.97 4.55 8.86
C ILE A 107 8.74 4.76 10.16
N ASN A 108 8.86 6.01 10.59
CA ASN A 108 9.32 6.32 11.92
C ASN A 108 8.16 6.11 12.92
N PRO A 109 8.26 5.19 13.88
CA PRO A 109 7.16 4.90 14.80
C PRO A 109 6.80 6.06 15.73
N ASP A 110 7.77 6.94 16.03
CA ASP A 110 7.58 8.04 16.97
C ASP A 110 6.89 9.26 16.33
N THR A 111 7.21 9.55 15.08
CA THR A 111 6.73 10.75 14.37
C THR A 111 5.66 10.43 13.31
N GLY A 112 5.64 9.21 12.82
CA GLY A 112 4.84 8.82 11.66
C GLY A 112 5.41 9.32 10.33
N ASP A 113 6.68 9.78 10.28
CA ASP A 113 7.31 10.16 9.03
C ASP A 113 7.51 8.94 8.13
N VAL A 114 7.17 9.09 6.85
CA VAL A 114 7.17 8.01 5.87
C VAL A 114 8.21 8.25 4.80
N LEU A 115 8.91 7.19 4.43
CA LEU A 115 9.77 7.13 3.26
C LEU A 115 9.28 6.00 2.35
N ILE A 116 9.15 6.29 1.05
CA ILE A 116 8.67 5.37 0.03
C ILE A 116 9.86 4.97 -0.85
N CYS A 117 10.15 3.68 -0.88
CA CYS A 117 11.28 3.10 -1.59
C CYS A 117 10.84 2.32 -2.84
N ASP A 118 11.79 1.74 -3.56
CA ASP A 118 11.56 0.91 -4.75
C ASP A 118 10.72 1.61 -5.84
N ASN A 119 11.11 2.87 -6.12
CA ASN A 119 10.41 3.75 -7.07
C ASN A 119 10.81 3.51 -8.53
N ASP A 120 11.57 2.48 -8.84
CA ASP A 120 12.03 2.12 -10.18
C ASP A 120 10.92 1.51 -11.05
N ASN A 121 9.85 1.00 -10.44
CA ASN A 121 8.66 0.51 -11.14
C ASN A 121 7.63 1.60 -11.46
N VAL A 122 7.81 2.81 -10.95
CA VAL A 122 6.92 3.94 -11.25
C VAL A 122 6.94 4.23 -12.74
N ALA A 123 5.75 4.28 -13.34
CA ALA A 123 5.59 4.48 -14.78
C ALA A 123 4.30 5.25 -15.09
N PRO A 124 4.14 5.77 -16.33
CA PRO A 124 2.89 6.37 -16.76
C PRO A 124 1.71 5.42 -16.61
N ASP A 125 0.53 5.96 -16.30
CA ASP A 125 -0.72 5.21 -16.22
C ASP A 125 -0.90 4.27 -17.43
N LYS A 126 -1.36 3.04 -17.20
CA LYS A 126 -1.59 2.00 -18.21
C LYS A 126 -0.30 1.49 -18.91
N THR A 127 0.84 1.68 -18.28
CA THR A 127 2.12 1.12 -18.72
C THR A 127 2.59 0.11 -17.68
N SER A 128 3.00 -1.09 -18.08
CA SER A 128 3.58 -2.08 -17.16
C SER A 128 5.08 -2.15 -17.34
N MET A 129 5.80 -2.17 -16.23
CA MET A 129 7.25 -2.39 -16.20
C MET A 129 7.62 -3.87 -15.98
N GLY A 130 6.63 -4.78 -16.07
CA GLY A 130 6.83 -6.22 -15.90
C GLY A 130 6.81 -6.69 -14.45
N VAL A 131 6.60 -5.80 -13.49
CA VAL A 131 6.39 -6.14 -12.08
C VAL A 131 4.89 -6.16 -11.81
N LEU A 132 4.41 -7.24 -11.19
CA LEU A 132 2.98 -7.41 -10.88
C LEU A 132 2.64 -7.09 -9.43
N GLY A 133 3.66 -6.93 -8.58
CA GLY A 133 3.47 -6.67 -7.15
C GLY A 133 3.20 -7.94 -6.32
N LYS A 134 2.80 -7.77 -5.08
CA LYS A 134 2.52 -8.83 -4.09
C LYS A 134 1.02 -9.07 -4.02
N ALA A 135 0.57 -10.32 -4.19
CA ALA A 135 -0.85 -10.70 -4.36
C ALA A 135 -1.83 -10.06 -3.36
N GLY A 136 -1.49 -10.01 -2.06
CA GLY A 136 -2.35 -9.41 -1.04
C GLY A 136 -2.47 -7.87 -1.09
N TYR A 137 -1.70 -7.21 -1.96
CA TYR A 137 -1.72 -5.75 -2.20
C TYR A 137 -2.21 -5.39 -3.60
N MET A 138 -2.10 -6.31 -4.56
CA MET A 138 -2.48 -6.09 -5.95
C MET A 138 -3.99 -5.93 -6.09
N ALA A 139 -4.39 -5.01 -6.95
CA ALA A 139 -5.79 -4.84 -7.31
C ALA A 139 -6.35 -6.09 -8.02
N PRO A 140 -7.62 -6.45 -7.77
CA PRO A 140 -8.24 -7.65 -8.34
C PRO A 140 -8.12 -7.75 -9.86
N GLU A 141 -8.29 -6.66 -10.59
CA GLU A 141 -8.19 -6.62 -12.06
C GLU A 141 -6.76 -6.90 -12.57
N ILE A 142 -5.73 -6.64 -11.75
CA ILE A 142 -4.34 -7.02 -12.07
C ILE A 142 -4.14 -8.52 -11.86
N ILE A 143 -4.66 -9.04 -10.73
CA ILE A 143 -4.61 -10.49 -10.40
C ILE A 143 -5.35 -11.30 -11.47
N GLU A 144 -6.49 -10.82 -11.96
CA GLU A 144 -7.25 -11.45 -13.05
C GLU A 144 -6.57 -11.30 -14.42
N GLY A 145 -5.60 -10.37 -14.56
CA GLY A 145 -4.91 -10.13 -15.82
C GLY A 145 -5.74 -9.37 -16.86
N VAL A 146 -6.75 -8.60 -16.42
CA VAL A 146 -7.68 -7.87 -17.30
C VAL A 146 -7.41 -6.38 -17.36
N SER A 147 -6.44 -5.89 -16.61
CA SER A 147 -6.02 -4.48 -16.61
C SER A 147 -4.51 -4.32 -16.58
N MET A 148 -4.03 -3.19 -17.06
CA MET A 148 -2.67 -2.72 -16.83
C MET A 148 -2.63 -1.84 -15.57
N PRO A 149 -1.48 -1.77 -14.87
CA PRO A 149 -1.31 -0.88 -13.72
C PRO A 149 -1.66 0.57 -14.06
N ASN A 150 -2.38 1.22 -13.15
CA ASN A 150 -2.81 2.60 -13.29
C ASN A 150 -3.20 3.16 -11.91
N ARG A 151 -3.58 4.45 -11.82
CA ARG A 151 -3.98 5.09 -10.57
C ARG A 151 -5.12 4.37 -9.83
N TYR A 152 -6.06 3.72 -10.52
CA TYR A 152 -7.16 3.00 -9.86
C TYR A 152 -6.67 1.71 -9.19
N THR A 153 -5.66 1.04 -9.76
CA THR A 153 -5.00 -0.10 -9.10
C THR A 153 -4.22 0.37 -7.88
N ASP A 154 -3.57 1.54 -7.95
CA ASP A 154 -2.89 2.13 -6.82
C ASP A 154 -3.88 2.56 -5.71
N TYR A 155 -5.08 3.07 -6.03
CA TYR A 155 -6.12 3.38 -5.02
C TYR A 155 -6.52 2.16 -4.20
N TYR A 156 -6.58 0.98 -4.84
CA TYR A 156 -6.82 -0.27 -4.11
C TYR A 156 -5.66 -0.62 -3.18
N SER A 157 -4.44 -0.62 -3.70
CA SER A 157 -3.24 -0.96 -2.93
C SER A 157 -3.00 0.04 -1.79
N LEU A 158 -3.28 1.33 -2.02
CA LEU A 158 -3.26 2.37 -1.00
C LEU A 158 -4.25 2.04 0.14
N ALA A 159 -5.49 1.68 -0.19
CA ALA A 159 -6.47 1.31 0.81
C ALA A 159 -6.05 0.07 1.62
N VAL A 160 -5.40 -0.91 0.99
CA VAL A 160 -4.81 -2.07 1.67
C VAL A 160 -3.74 -1.61 2.68
N CYS A 161 -2.81 -0.75 2.26
CA CYS A 161 -1.77 -0.21 3.15
C CYS A 161 -2.35 0.59 4.32
N LEU A 162 -3.34 1.45 4.07
CA LEU A 162 -4.02 2.21 5.11
C LEU A 162 -4.75 1.29 6.10
N PHE A 163 -5.43 0.25 5.60
CA PHE A 163 -6.08 -0.74 6.47
C PHE A 163 -5.08 -1.44 7.39
N ILE A 164 -3.94 -1.85 6.84
CA ILE A 164 -2.87 -2.50 7.57
C ILE A 164 -2.33 -1.56 8.67
N LEU A 165 -2.01 -0.32 8.35
CA LEU A 165 -1.46 0.63 9.32
C LEU A 165 -2.44 0.98 10.44
N ILE A 166 -3.74 1.01 10.15
CA ILE A 166 -4.76 1.40 11.13
C ILE A 166 -5.20 0.20 11.99
N TYR A 167 -5.49 -0.93 11.36
CA TYR A 167 -6.05 -2.08 12.05
C TYR A 167 -5.03 -3.17 12.38
N MET A 168 -3.76 -3.05 11.94
CA MET A 168 -2.69 -4.04 12.13
C MET A 168 -3.14 -5.43 11.71
N ASN A 169 -3.83 -5.50 10.56
CA ASN A 169 -4.37 -6.72 9.98
C ASN A 169 -4.50 -6.57 8.46
N ARG A 170 -4.47 -7.65 7.72
CA ARG A 170 -4.68 -7.62 6.27
C ARG A 170 -6.16 -7.69 5.93
N PRO A 171 -6.66 -6.91 4.94
CA PRO A 171 -8.09 -6.75 4.71
C PRO A 171 -8.80 -7.99 4.13
N PHE A 172 -8.06 -8.93 3.54
CA PHE A 172 -8.64 -10.11 2.87
C PHE A 172 -8.22 -11.45 3.49
N GLU A 173 -7.44 -11.42 4.57
CA GLU A 173 -6.94 -12.61 5.26
C GLU A 173 -7.79 -12.89 6.51
N GLY A 174 -8.99 -13.44 6.33
CA GLY A 174 -9.91 -13.85 7.41
C GLY A 174 -10.14 -15.35 7.46
N ALA A 175 -11.32 -15.77 7.93
CA ALA A 175 -11.69 -17.18 8.10
C ALA A 175 -11.63 -17.98 6.80
N TRP A 176 -12.09 -17.40 5.70
CA TRP A 176 -12.04 -18.07 4.39
C TRP A 176 -10.61 -18.22 3.91
N TYR A 177 -9.79 -17.18 4.00
CA TYR A 177 -8.37 -17.27 3.68
C TYR A 177 -7.68 -18.37 4.49
N ALA A 178 -7.90 -18.41 5.81
CA ALA A 178 -7.30 -19.40 6.70
C ALA A 178 -7.78 -20.84 6.43
N SER A 179 -8.94 -21.03 5.79
CA SER A 179 -9.47 -22.34 5.41
C SER A 179 -8.94 -22.86 4.07
N CYS A 180 -8.29 -22.01 3.29
CA CYS A 180 -7.72 -22.40 2.01
C CYS A 180 -6.33 -23.04 2.19
N PRO A 181 -5.93 -23.97 1.30
CA PRO A 181 -4.57 -24.48 1.29
C PRO A 181 -3.54 -23.35 1.14
N CYS A 182 -2.41 -23.49 1.82
CA CYS A 182 -1.28 -22.58 1.66
C CYS A 182 -0.58 -22.89 0.32
N ASP A 183 -1.12 -22.33 -0.76
CA ASP A 183 -0.67 -22.55 -2.13
C ASP A 183 -0.43 -21.18 -2.79
N ASN A 184 0.78 -20.97 -3.32
CA ASN A 184 1.18 -19.74 -3.99
C ASN A 184 0.91 -19.76 -5.50
N THR A 185 -0.07 -20.53 -5.95
CA THR A 185 -0.47 -20.58 -7.36
C THR A 185 -1.22 -19.33 -7.78
N ALA A 186 -1.15 -18.99 -9.07
CA ALA A 186 -1.93 -17.91 -9.65
C ALA A 186 -3.46 -18.15 -9.49
N GLU A 187 -3.90 -19.41 -9.51
CA GLU A 187 -5.29 -19.79 -9.30
C GLU A 187 -5.74 -19.46 -7.87
N MET A 188 -4.93 -19.79 -6.87
CA MET A 188 -5.23 -19.45 -5.48
C MET A 188 -5.20 -17.95 -5.25
N ALA A 189 -4.27 -17.21 -5.86
CA ALA A 189 -4.25 -15.75 -5.81
C ALA A 189 -5.54 -15.14 -6.38
N LYS A 190 -6.04 -15.62 -7.52
CA LYS A 190 -7.33 -15.20 -8.10
C LYS A 190 -8.50 -15.52 -7.17
N LYS A 191 -8.52 -16.70 -6.59
CA LYS A 191 -9.57 -17.12 -5.66
C LYS A 191 -9.65 -16.24 -4.42
N LEU A 192 -8.51 -15.86 -3.84
CA LEU A 192 -8.42 -15.13 -2.56
C LEU A 192 -8.45 -13.62 -2.72
N PHE A 193 -7.87 -13.09 -3.80
CA PHE A 193 -7.63 -11.66 -4.00
C PHE A 193 -8.15 -11.12 -5.35
N GLY A 194 -8.74 -11.98 -6.19
CA GLY A 194 -9.40 -11.60 -7.45
C GLY A 194 -10.81 -11.04 -7.23
N PHE A 195 -11.66 -11.13 -8.26
CA PHE A 195 -13.01 -10.53 -8.26
C PHE A 195 -13.99 -11.13 -7.25
N ASP A 196 -13.71 -12.32 -6.74
CA ASP A 196 -14.52 -12.99 -5.71
C ASP A 196 -13.98 -12.81 -4.30
N SER A 197 -12.94 -11.98 -4.13
CA SER A 197 -12.37 -11.68 -2.81
C SER A 197 -13.40 -11.06 -1.87
N VAL A 198 -13.32 -11.41 -0.58
CA VAL A 198 -14.26 -10.94 0.44
C VAL A 198 -13.50 -10.21 1.53
N PHE A 199 -13.88 -8.95 1.76
CA PHE A 199 -13.31 -8.12 2.80
C PHE A 199 -13.58 -8.72 4.20
N ILE A 200 -12.57 -8.72 5.07
CA ILE A 200 -12.66 -9.33 6.42
C ILE A 200 -13.76 -8.72 7.30
N MET A 201 -14.10 -7.44 7.07
CA MET A 201 -15.13 -6.70 7.81
C MET A 201 -16.35 -6.37 6.92
N ASP A 202 -16.61 -7.16 5.87
CA ASP A 202 -17.76 -6.96 5.00
C ASP A 202 -19.07 -7.15 5.78
N PRO A 203 -19.93 -6.12 5.88
CA PRO A 203 -21.17 -6.22 6.63
C PRO A 203 -22.21 -7.13 5.96
N SER A 204 -22.09 -7.34 4.64
CA SER A 204 -23.05 -8.13 3.83
C SER A 204 -22.61 -9.57 3.59
N ASN A 205 -21.32 -9.87 3.75
CA ASN A 205 -20.77 -11.20 3.47
C ASN A 205 -19.88 -11.72 4.60
N ALA A 206 -20.40 -12.67 5.33
CA ALA A 206 -19.74 -13.26 6.49
C ALA A 206 -18.67 -14.32 6.19
N LYS A 207 -18.46 -14.67 4.91
CA LYS A 207 -17.59 -15.79 4.49
C LYS A 207 -16.15 -15.65 5.01
N ASN A 208 -15.62 -14.41 5.03
CA ASN A 208 -14.24 -14.14 5.41
C ASN A 208 -14.12 -13.35 6.73
N ARG A 209 -15.02 -13.61 7.70
CA ARG A 209 -15.02 -12.91 9.01
C ARG A 209 -13.69 -13.04 9.74
N PRO A 210 -13.34 -12.05 10.59
CA PRO A 210 -12.18 -12.19 11.46
C PRO A 210 -12.39 -13.34 12.46
N VAL A 211 -11.34 -14.09 12.72
CA VAL A 211 -11.33 -15.23 13.65
C VAL A 211 -10.79 -14.76 14.99
N PRO A 212 -11.54 -14.87 16.11
CA PRO A 212 -11.04 -14.60 17.44
C PRO A 212 -9.76 -15.41 17.74
N GLY A 213 -8.80 -14.79 18.37
CA GLY A 213 -7.47 -15.38 18.61
C GLY A 213 -6.47 -15.06 17.50
N ALA A 214 -6.84 -15.20 16.23
CA ALA A 214 -5.97 -14.92 15.10
C ALA A 214 -6.02 -13.44 14.66
N HIS A 215 -7.22 -12.83 14.64
CA HIS A 215 -7.43 -11.47 14.09
C HIS A 215 -7.86 -10.47 15.19
N ASN A 216 -7.29 -10.60 16.39
CA ASN A 216 -7.64 -9.78 17.54
C ASN A 216 -7.41 -8.29 17.30
N ASN A 217 -6.44 -7.93 16.48
CA ASN A 217 -6.13 -6.53 16.18
C ASN A 217 -7.31 -5.82 15.49
N VAL A 218 -7.81 -6.38 14.38
CA VAL A 218 -8.95 -5.78 13.69
C VAL A 218 -10.22 -5.87 14.53
N ILE A 219 -10.47 -6.95 15.24
CA ILE A 219 -11.67 -7.11 16.12
C ILE A 219 -11.72 -6.01 17.17
N ARG A 220 -10.60 -5.76 17.86
CA ARG A 220 -10.54 -4.75 18.94
C ARG A 220 -10.54 -3.33 18.39
N ARG A 221 -9.89 -3.07 17.27
CA ARG A 221 -9.69 -1.72 16.72
C ARG A 221 -10.83 -1.24 15.83
N TRP A 222 -11.67 -2.14 15.29
CA TRP A 222 -12.72 -1.78 14.34
C TRP A 222 -13.69 -0.72 14.86
N GLY A 223 -14.07 -0.80 16.15
CA GLY A 223 -14.97 0.16 16.80
C GLY A 223 -14.29 1.37 17.45
N VAL A 224 -12.95 1.43 17.45
CA VAL A 224 -12.20 2.52 18.09
C VAL A 224 -12.25 3.79 17.26
N TYR A 225 -12.08 3.68 15.95
CA TYR A 225 -12.14 4.82 15.05
C TYR A 225 -13.58 5.20 14.70
N PRO A 226 -13.83 6.47 14.30
CA PRO A 226 -15.16 6.91 13.87
C PRO A 226 -15.74 6.04 12.76
N ASN A 227 -17.05 5.85 12.76
CA ASN A 227 -17.77 5.05 11.74
C ASN A 227 -17.54 5.52 10.31
N LEU A 228 -17.12 6.78 10.12
CA LEU A 228 -16.71 7.31 8.82
C LEU A 228 -15.60 6.48 8.20
N LEU A 229 -14.58 6.07 8.98
CA LEU A 229 -13.46 5.27 8.51
C LEU A 229 -13.89 3.84 8.16
N ALA A 230 -14.68 3.19 9.02
CA ALA A 230 -15.23 1.86 8.76
C ALA A 230 -16.06 1.84 7.46
N ARG A 231 -16.94 2.85 7.26
CA ARG A 231 -17.72 2.98 6.03
C ARG A 231 -16.85 3.21 4.79
N ALA A 232 -15.75 3.96 4.92
CA ALA A 232 -14.81 4.19 3.83
C ALA A 232 -14.16 2.88 3.37
N PHE A 233 -13.70 2.04 4.29
CA PHE A 233 -13.15 0.73 3.97
C PHE A 233 -14.22 -0.23 3.42
N CYS A 234 -15.41 -0.30 4.02
CA CYS A 234 -16.51 -1.12 3.50
C CYS A 234 -16.91 -0.71 2.07
N LYS A 235 -16.89 0.58 1.74
CA LYS A 235 -17.15 1.07 0.38
C LYS A 235 -16.04 0.64 -0.59
N THR A 236 -14.78 0.90 -0.24
CA THR A 236 -13.62 0.63 -1.12
C THR A 236 -13.41 -0.86 -1.37
N PHE A 237 -13.72 -1.71 -0.39
CA PHE A 237 -13.59 -3.17 -0.49
C PHE A 237 -14.93 -3.89 -0.67
N SER A 238 -15.99 -3.18 -1.05
CA SER A 238 -17.28 -3.79 -1.41
C SER A 238 -17.13 -4.66 -2.67
N SER A 239 -18.00 -5.66 -2.82
CA SER A 239 -18.04 -6.50 -4.03
C SER A 239 -18.21 -5.70 -5.31
N GLN A 240 -18.87 -4.54 -5.24
CA GLN A 240 -19.00 -3.61 -6.36
C GLN A 240 -17.66 -2.94 -6.69
N ALA A 241 -16.94 -2.39 -5.70
CA ALA A 241 -15.67 -1.70 -5.91
C ALA A 241 -14.51 -2.67 -6.23
N ILE A 242 -14.63 -3.94 -5.84
CA ILE A 242 -13.73 -5.01 -6.26
C ILE A 242 -13.82 -5.22 -7.77
N LYS A 243 -15.02 -5.18 -8.36
CA LYS A 243 -15.27 -5.41 -9.79
C LYS A 243 -15.21 -4.14 -10.62
N ASP A 244 -15.55 -2.99 -10.03
CA ASP A 244 -15.52 -1.67 -10.69
C ASP A 244 -14.52 -0.74 -9.99
N PRO A 245 -13.31 -0.58 -10.52
CA PRO A 245 -12.27 0.27 -9.93
C PRO A 245 -12.67 1.73 -9.73
N THR A 246 -13.65 2.23 -10.48
CA THR A 246 -14.10 3.63 -10.40
C THR A 246 -14.90 3.93 -9.11
N GLN A 247 -15.37 2.91 -8.41
CA GLN A 247 -16.10 3.02 -7.14
C GLN A 247 -15.18 3.18 -5.92
N ARG A 248 -13.88 2.97 -6.10
CA ARG A 248 -12.87 3.08 -5.02
C ARG A 248 -12.67 4.52 -4.59
N LEU A 249 -12.35 4.71 -3.30
CA LEU A 249 -11.94 6.02 -2.82
C LEU A 249 -10.56 6.38 -3.37
N MET A 250 -10.46 7.60 -3.86
CA MET A 250 -9.19 8.19 -4.32
C MET A 250 -8.31 8.59 -3.11
N ASP A 251 -7.01 8.75 -3.35
CA ASP A 251 -6.02 9.28 -2.39
C ASP A 251 -6.49 10.55 -1.67
N LYS A 252 -6.98 11.56 -2.40
CA LYS A 252 -7.52 12.80 -1.84
C LYS A 252 -8.72 12.57 -0.92
N GLN A 253 -9.58 11.60 -1.22
CA GLN A 253 -10.72 11.29 -0.37
C GLN A 253 -10.28 10.62 0.93
N TRP A 254 -9.31 9.70 0.86
CA TRP A 254 -8.67 9.11 2.02
C TRP A 254 -7.98 10.17 2.88
N TYR A 255 -7.20 11.06 2.26
CA TYR A 255 -6.55 12.18 2.96
C TYR A 255 -7.56 13.01 3.76
N ASN A 256 -8.67 13.43 3.14
CA ASN A 256 -9.69 14.23 3.79
C ASN A 256 -10.37 13.51 4.96
N ILE A 257 -10.67 12.22 4.83
CA ILE A 257 -11.23 11.39 5.90
C ILE A 257 -10.27 11.31 7.08
N LEU A 258 -8.99 11.01 6.81
CA LEU A 258 -7.96 10.87 7.84
C LEU A 258 -7.65 12.22 8.52
N LEU A 259 -7.65 13.31 7.76
CA LEU A 259 -7.48 14.66 8.32
C LEU A 259 -8.63 15.03 9.26
N GLN A 260 -9.87 14.75 8.86
CA GLN A 260 -11.04 14.96 9.72
C GLN A 260 -10.95 14.15 11.02
N ILE A 261 -10.49 12.91 10.93
CA ILE A 261 -10.27 12.04 12.10
C ILE A 261 -9.17 12.61 12.98
N ARG A 262 -8.05 13.08 12.41
CA ARG A 262 -6.94 13.68 13.16
C ARG A 262 -7.35 14.94 13.91
N ILE A 263 -8.18 15.79 13.31
CA ILE A 263 -8.68 17.01 13.96
C ILE A 263 -9.58 16.66 15.16
N ASN A 264 -10.37 15.58 15.04
CA ASN A 264 -11.33 15.16 16.08
C ASN A 264 -10.79 13.98 16.93
N GLN A 265 -9.47 13.81 17.03
CA GLN A 265 -8.85 12.64 17.68
C GLN A 265 -9.14 12.50 19.18
N ALA A 266 -9.59 13.55 19.88
CA ALA A 266 -10.00 13.46 21.28
C ALA A 266 -11.04 12.34 21.51
N ASP A 267 -11.98 12.16 20.57
CA ASP A 267 -12.98 11.09 20.63
C ASP A 267 -12.34 9.68 20.53
N ILE A 268 -11.24 9.55 19.78
CA ILE A 268 -10.52 8.28 19.61
C ILE A 268 -9.78 7.93 20.91
N LEU A 269 -9.10 8.90 21.51
CA LEU A 269 -8.36 8.71 22.75
C LEU A 269 -9.29 8.27 23.88
N THR A 270 -10.48 8.85 23.98
CA THR A 270 -11.51 8.46 24.96
C THR A 270 -11.92 7.00 24.77
N ARG A 271 -12.13 6.54 23.52
CA ARG A 271 -12.52 5.15 23.21
C ARG A 271 -11.40 4.12 23.40
N CYS A 272 -10.14 4.54 23.34
CA CYS A 272 -8.99 3.65 23.61
C CYS A 272 -8.79 3.39 25.12
N LEU A 273 -9.35 4.24 25.98
CA LEU A 273 -9.23 4.13 27.44
C LEU A 273 -10.36 3.31 28.09
N LEU A 274 -11.38 2.96 27.34
CA LEU A 274 -12.48 2.06 27.74
C LEU A 274 -12.25 0.65 27.15
#